data_e9096746780f4d6e8d16f2279d7bb326
#
_entry.id   e9096746780f4d6e8d16f2279d7bb326
#
_cell.length_a   1.000
_cell.length_b   1.000
_cell.length_c   1.000
_cell.angle_alpha   90.00
_cell.angle_beta   90.00
_cell.angle_gamma   90.00
#
_symmetry.space_group_name_H-M   'P 1'
#
loop_
_entity.id
_entity.type
_entity.pdbx_description
1 polymer ?
#
loop_
_entity_poly.entity_id
_entity_poly.type
_entity_poly.pdbx_seq_one_letter_code
_entity_poly.pdbx_strand_id
1 'polypeptide(L)'
;REQTCTTMNEFDSFAKDSPHSGMPYGLPGISSEEFQHLAKWLKKGGYLAHIEPPEKGVLKQVERWEAFLNQDGLKHQLAARYIYEHWYLAHIYFPEHGDKHSYFKLVRSSTPPGEEIKHISTRRPYEDPKVERVYYRLMHDRSTILAKTHLPLALNDEKLARIHSQFIEADYQVNKLPSYKPEVASNPFKAFAAIPVNSRYQFMLDEAELIIMGFIKGP
;
A
#
# COMPACT_ATOMS: atom_id res chain seq x y z
N ARG A 1 -14.78 24.53 22.93
CA ARG A 1 -15.63 23.41 23.41
C ARG A 1 -14.69 22.36 23.96
N GLU A 2 -14.75 22.11 25.26
CA GLU A 2 -14.07 20.98 25.86
C GLU A 2 -14.68 19.69 25.30
N GLN A 3 -13.81 18.83 24.72
CA GLN A 3 -14.18 17.48 24.34
C GLN A 3 -14.31 16.66 25.62
N THR A 4 -15.54 16.42 26.07
CA THR A 4 -15.80 15.52 27.19
C THR A 4 -15.91 14.08 26.65
N CYS A 5 -15.00 13.23 27.08
CA CYS A 5 -15.14 11.79 26.88
C CYS A 5 -16.13 11.23 27.91
N THR A 6 -17.14 10.55 27.43
CA THR A 6 -18.13 9.86 28.27
C THR A 6 -17.50 8.67 28.96
N THR A 7 -17.72 8.51 30.24
CA THR A 7 -17.33 7.31 31.00
C THR A 7 -18.25 6.13 30.66
N MET A 8 -17.83 4.90 30.95
CA MET A 8 -18.65 3.69 30.73
C MET A 8 -20.00 3.75 31.44
N ASN A 9 -20.05 4.36 32.64
CA ASN A 9 -21.27 4.46 33.43
C ASN A 9 -22.25 5.51 32.89
N GLU A 10 -21.80 6.45 32.13
CA GLU A 10 -22.60 7.53 31.51
C GLU A 10 -22.99 7.21 30.08
N PHE A 11 -22.44 6.13 29.52
CA PHE A 11 -22.56 5.84 28.09
C PHE A 11 -24.02 5.67 27.63
N ASP A 12 -24.84 4.97 28.38
CA ASP A 12 -26.23 4.69 28.01
C ASP A 12 -27.06 5.97 27.93
N SER A 13 -26.90 6.89 28.91
CA SER A 13 -27.57 8.19 28.88
C SER A 13 -27.02 9.07 27.74
N PHE A 14 -25.71 9.11 27.58
CA PHE A 14 -25.09 9.87 26.49
C PHE A 14 -25.55 9.38 25.10
N ALA A 15 -25.58 8.08 24.86
CA ALA A 15 -26.01 7.50 23.59
C ALA A 15 -27.48 7.82 23.28
N LYS A 16 -28.32 7.88 24.31
CA LYS A 16 -29.73 8.26 24.18
C LYS A 16 -29.92 9.75 23.89
N ASP A 17 -29.17 10.61 24.57
CA ASP A 17 -29.29 12.07 24.45
C ASP A 17 -28.56 12.64 23.23
N SER A 18 -27.57 11.92 22.73
CA SER A 18 -26.68 12.33 21.63
C SER A 18 -26.46 11.21 20.62
N PRO A 19 -27.51 10.67 19.96
CA PRO A 19 -27.42 9.46 19.13
C PRO A 19 -26.54 9.63 17.87
N HIS A 20 -26.27 10.84 17.45
CA HIS A 20 -25.45 11.15 16.28
C HIS A 20 -24.03 11.66 16.62
N SER A 21 -23.62 11.57 17.87
CA SER A 21 -22.31 12.05 18.33
C SER A 21 -21.18 11.01 18.20
N GLY A 22 -21.51 9.80 17.78
CA GLY A 22 -20.53 8.73 17.56
C GLY A 22 -19.74 8.87 16.26
N MET A 23 -18.85 7.91 16.01
CA MET A 23 -18.10 7.80 14.75
C MET A 23 -18.68 6.66 13.91
N PRO A 24 -18.93 6.88 12.63
CA PRO A 24 -18.70 8.10 11.83
C PRO A 24 -19.67 9.22 12.24
N TYR A 25 -19.14 10.44 12.41
CA TYR A 25 -19.94 11.58 12.87
C TYR A 25 -21.09 11.91 11.93
N GLY A 26 -22.28 12.13 12.51
CA GLY A 26 -23.49 12.50 11.75
C GLY A 26 -24.17 11.35 11.01
N LEU A 27 -23.62 10.13 11.06
CA LEU A 27 -24.30 8.95 10.52
C LEU A 27 -25.10 8.23 11.62
N PRO A 28 -26.15 7.46 11.24
CA PRO A 28 -26.89 6.66 12.20
C PRO A 28 -25.96 5.61 12.84
N GLY A 29 -26.19 5.34 14.12
CA GLY A 29 -25.51 4.24 14.81
C GLY A 29 -25.87 2.89 14.20
N ILE A 30 -25.08 1.87 14.51
CA ILE A 30 -25.40 0.49 14.16
C ILE A 30 -26.68 0.03 14.88
N SER A 31 -27.45 -0.82 14.23
CA SER A 31 -28.65 -1.40 14.81
C SER A 31 -28.31 -2.31 16.02
N SER A 32 -29.31 -2.57 16.87
CA SER A 32 -29.14 -3.52 17.99
C SER A 32 -28.74 -4.92 17.52
N GLU A 33 -29.20 -5.34 16.34
CA GLU A 33 -28.84 -6.65 15.77
C GLU A 33 -27.36 -6.67 15.33
N GLU A 34 -26.90 -5.65 14.61
CA GLU A 34 -25.49 -5.49 14.22
C GLU A 34 -24.58 -5.42 15.45
N PHE A 35 -24.97 -4.65 16.45
CA PHE A 35 -24.22 -4.60 17.73
C PHE A 35 -24.11 -6.00 18.38
N GLN A 36 -25.23 -6.74 18.45
CA GLN A 36 -25.19 -8.10 19.00
C GLN A 36 -24.31 -9.06 18.18
N HIS A 37 -24.29 -8.94 16.86
CA HIS A 37 -23.39 -9.71 16.01
C HIS A 37 -21.93 -9.40 16.29
N LEU A 38 -21.58 -8.12 16.40
CA LEU A 38 -20.22 -7.69 16.76
C LEU A 38 -19.82 -8.16 18.16
N ALA A 39 -20.70 -7.99 19.13
CA ALA A 39 -20.46 -8.44 20.51
C ALA A 39 -20.26 -9.95 20.61
N LYS A 40 -21.07 -10.75 19.90
CA LYS A 40 -20.92 -12.20 19.82
C LYS A 40 -19.61 -12.61 19.15
N TRP A 41 -19.22 -11.92 18.06
CA TRP A 41 -17.96 -12.18 17.36
C TRP A 41 -16.76 -11.88 18.26
N LEU A 42 -16.73 -10.73 18.93
CA LEU A 42 -15.68 -10.38 19.90
C LEU A 42 -15.60 -11.37 21.06
N LYS A 43 -16.76 -11.77 21.62
CA LYS A 43 -16.83 -12.76 22.71
C LYS A 43 -16.26 -14.13 22.30
N LYS A 44 -16.35 -14.48 21.02
CA LYS A 44 -15.76 -15.71 20.45
C LYS A 44 -14.28 -15.60 20.13
N GLY A 45 -13.62 -14.48 20.43
CA GLY A 45 -12.20 -14.25 20.20
C GLY A 45 -11.88 -13.45 18.92
N GLY A 46 -12.88 -12.87 18.26
CA GLY A 46 -12.68 -12.00 17.10
C GLY A 46 -12.02 -12.70 15.90
N TYR A 47 -12.28 -13.99 15.72
CA TYR A 47 -11.65 -14.77 14.64
C TYR A 47 -11.93 -14.16 13.26
N LEU A 48 -10.87 -14.05 12.47
CA LEU A 48 -10.99 -13.66 11.06
C LEU A 48 -11.64 -14.81 10.25
N ALA A 49 -12.41 -14.45 9.25
CA ALA A 49 -12.86 -15.42 8.26
C ALA A 49 -11.66 -16.07 7.59
N HIS A 50 -11.82 -17.32 7.16
CA HIS A 50 -10.82 -17.97 6.30
C HIS A 50 -10.73 -17.18 5.00
N ILE A 51 -9.52 -16.74 4.68
CA ILE A 51 -9.22 -16.06 3.41
C ILE A 51 -8.44 -17.07 2.59
N GLU A 52 -9.01 -17.44 1.46
CA GLU A 52 -8.35 -18.34 0.53
C GLU A 52 -7.01 -17.76 0.07
N PRO A 53 -5.98 -18.58 -0.04
CA PRO A 53 -4.71 -18.13 -0.59
C PRO A 53 -4.89 -17.75 -2.07
N PRO A 54 -4.08 -16.80 -2.58
CA PRO A 54 -4.12 -16.44 -3.99
C PRO A 54 -3.86 -17.66 -4.91
N GLU A 55 -4.47 -17.67 -6.07
CA GLU A 55 -4.26 -18.72 -7.07
C GLU A 55 -2.79 -18.82 -7.50
N LYS A 56 -2.38 -20.01 -7.94
CA LYS A 56 -0.99 -20.27 -8.37
C LYS A 56 -0.52 -19.33 -9.50
N GLY A 57 -1.42 -18.94 -10.40
CA GLY A 57 -1.15 -17.99 -11.47
C GLY A 57 -0.78 -16.62 -10.92
N VAL A 58 -1.53 -16.13 -9.93
CA VAL A 58 -1.28 -14.88 -9.23
C VAL A 58 0.05 -14.92 -8.49
N LEU A 59 0.36 -16.01 -7.79
CA LEU A 59 1.63 -16.16 -7.07
C LEU A 59 2.85 -16.12 -8.00
N LYS A 60 2.75 -16.70 -9.20
CA LYS A 60 3.82 -16.58 -10.22
C LYS A 60 4.03 -15.14 -10.67
N GLN A 61 2.98 -14.35 -10.79
CA GLN A 61 3.11 -12.93 -11.11
C GLN A 61 3.73 -12.14 -9.95
N VAL A 62 3.35 -12.44 -8.72
CA VAL A 62 4.00 -11.89 -7.53
C VAL A 62 5.51 -12.16 -7.56
N GLU A 63 5.92 -13.42 -7.75
CA GLU A 63 7.34 -13.81 -7.85
C GLU A 63 8.07 -13.04 -8.94
N ARG A 64 7.45 -12.90 -10.12
CA ARG A 64 8.02 -12.18 -11.26
C ARG A 64 8.24 -10.69 -10.98
N TRP A 65 7.25 -10.03 -10.40
CA TRP A 65 7.35 -8.63 -10.03
C TRP A 65 8.34 -8.40 -8.89
N GLU A 66 8.36 -9.26 -7.89
CA GLU A 66 9.35 -9.20 -6.82
C GLU A 66 10.77 -9.43 -7.35
N ALA A 67 10.97 -10.35 -8.29
CA ALA A 67 12.26 -10.56 -8.93
C ALA A 67 12.74 -9.31 -9.68
N PHE A 68 11.84 -8.62 -10.38
CA PHE A 68 12.15 -7.36 -11.05
C PHE A 68 12.53 -6.25 -10.06
N LEU A 69 11.73 -6.06 -9.00
CA LEU A 69 11.91 -4.99 -8.04
C LEU A 69 13.13 -5.16 -7.12
N ASN A 70 13.69 -6.37 -7.04
CA ASN A 70 14.75 -6.69 -6.06
C ASN A 70 16.10 -7.03 -6.69
N GLN A 71 16.34 -6.65 -7.94
CA GLN A 71 17.66 -6.80 -8.56
C GLN A 71 18.74 -5.96 -7.87
N ASP A 72 20.00 -6.43 -7.87
CA ASP A 72 21.08 -5.87 -7.06
C ASP A 72 21.68 -4.56 -7.58
N GLY A 73 21.56 -4.24 -8.86
CA GLY A 73 22.11 -3.02 -9.45
C GLY A 73 21.58 -1.75 -8.80
N LEU A 74 22.43 -0.74 -8.57
CA LEU A 74 22.03 0.55 -8.01
C LEU A 74 20.92 1.23 -8.79
N LYS A 75 20.91 1.07 -10.12
CA LYS A 75 19.88 1.57 -11.02
C LYS A 75 18.54 0.90 -10.73
N HIS A 76 18.53 -0.43 -10.57
CA HIS A 76 17.33 -1.19 -10.22
C HIS A 76 16.80 -0.81 -8.83
N GLN A 77 17.69 -0.69 -7.86
CA GLN A 77 17.30 -0.29 -6.50
C GLN A 77 16.69 1.11 -6.45
N LEU A 78 17.24 2.05 -7.22
CA LEU A 78 16.71 3.41 -7.31
C LEU A 78 15.34 3.42 -8.01
N ALA A 79 15.20 2.68 -9.10
CA ALA A 79 13.92 2.52 -9.80
C ALA A 79 12.86 1.87 -8.90
N ALA A 80 13.21 0.79 -8.22
CA ALA A 80 12.30 0.10 -7.31
C ALA A 80 11.83 1.01 -6.15
N ARG A 81 12.75 1.80 -5.58
CA ARG A 81 12.40 2.81 -4.57
C ARG A 81 11.45 3.87 -5.13
N TYR A 82 11.70 4.36 -6.34
CA TYR A 82 10.85 5.34 -7.02
C TYR A 82 9.44 4.78 -7.23
N ILE A 83 9.33 3.57 -7.76
CA ILE A 83 8.07 2.86 -7.97
C ILE A 83 7.31 2.67 -6.65
N TYR A 84 8.00 2.18 -5.61
CA TYR A 84 7.40 1.97 -4.29
C TYR A 84 6.84 3.27 -3.71
N GLU A 85 7.59 4.36 -3.75
CA GLU A 85 7.13 5.64 -3.19
C GLU A 85 5.90 6.21 -3.93
N HIS A 86 5.66 5.80 -5.19
CA HIS A 86 4.46 6.18 -5.96
C HIS A 86 3.29 5.19 -5.80
N TRP A 87 3.58 3.91 -5.58
CA TRP A 87 2.55 2.87 -5.45
C TRP A 87 2.22 2.53 -3.99
N TYR A 88 2.77 3.25 -3.06
CA TYR A 88 2.63 2.98 -1.63
C TYR A 88 1.19 2.76 -1.15
N LEU A 89 0.22 3.48 -1.71
CA LEU A 89 -1.20 3.40 -1.36
C LEU A 89 -2.02 2.52 -2.30
N ALA A 90 -1.41 1.95 -3.34
CA ALA A 90 -2.13 1.19 -4.35
C ALA A 90 -2.65 -0.14 -3.81
N HIS A 91 -3.86 -0.50 -4.26
CA HIS A 91 -4.39 -1.85 -4.17
C HIS A 91 -4.06 -2.58 -5.48
N ILE A 92 -2.99 -3.35 -5.45
CA ILE A 92 -2.44 -4.03 -6.62
C ILE A 92 -3.21 -5.32 -6.89
N TYR A 93 -3.51 -5.60 -8.16
CA TYR A 93 -4.14 -6.84 -8.60
C TYR A 93 -3.60 -7.29 -9.97
N PHE A 94 -3.83 -8.56 -10.31
CA PHE A 94 -3.35 -9.19 -11.55
C PHE A 94 -4.55 -9.58 -12.44
N PRO A 95 -4.93 -8.75 -13.43
CA PRO A 95 -6.17 -8.93 -14.20
C PRO A 95 -6.19 -10.20 -15.06
N GLU A 96 -5.03 -10.70 -15.46
CA GLU A 96 -4.90 -11.85 -16.36
C GLU A 96 -5.12 -13.21 -15.68
N HIS A 97 -5.12 -13.26 -14.35
CA HIS A 97 -5.15 -14.49 -13.57
C HIS A 97 -6.44 -14.70 -12.75
N GLY A 98 -7.51 -14.05 -13.15
CA GLY A 98 -8.88 -14.45 -12.84
C GLY A 98 -9.41 -14.18 -11.43
N ASP A 99 -8.57 -14.03 -10.43
CA ASP A 99 -9.02 -13.76 -9.06
C ASP A 99 -9.30 -12.28 -8.84
N LYS A 100 -10.56 -11.88 -9.04
CA LYS A 100 -11.03 -10.52 -8.81
C LYS A 100 -10.96 -10.08 -7.33
N HIS A 101 -10.52 -10.95 -6.44
CA HIS A 101 -10.57 -10.75 -4.99
C HIS A 101 -9.20 -10.74 -4.31
N SER A 102 -8.13 -11.11 -5.01
CA SER A 102 -6.78 -11.06 -4.46
C SER A 102 -6.10 -9.73 -4.73
N TYR A 103 -6.03 -8.91 -3.70
CA TYR A 103 -5.31 -7.64 -3.74
C TYR A 103 -4.02 -7.70 -2.93
N PHE A 104 -3.04 -6.92 -3.36
CA PHE A 104 -1.72 -6.85 -2.73
C PHE A 104 -1.36 -5.40 -2.44
N LYS A 105 -0.50 -5.22 -1.44
CA LYS A 105 0.19 -3.96 -1.15
C LYS A 105 1.67 -4.12 -1.44
N LEU A 106 2.26 -3.15 -2.12
CA LEU A 106 3.70 -3.09 -2.25
C LEU A 106 4.28 -2.56 -0.95
N VAL A 107 5.07 -3.39 -0.27
CA VAL A 107 5.65 -3.09 1.05
C VAL A 107 7.16 -3.20 1.04
N ARG A 108 7.81 -2.54 1.98
CA ARG A 108 9.23 -2.75 2.27
C ARG A 108 9.38 -3.90 3.25
N SER A 109 10.36 -4.77 3.01
CA SER A 109 10.72 -5.89 3.89
C SER A 109 12.20 -5.90 4.17
N SER A 110 12.58 -6.41 5.35
CA SER A 110 13.98 -6.70 5.68
C SER A 110 14.42 -8.09 5.20
N THR A 111 13.49 -8.91 4.70
CA THR A 111 13.76 -10.25 4.16
C THR A 111 13.55 -10.32 2.65
N PRO A 112 14.37 -11.07 1.91
CA PRO A 112 14.30 -11.18 0.46
C PRO A 112 13.06 -11.98 -0.02
N PRO A 113 12.76 -11.95 -1.34
CA PRO A 113 11.82 -12.86 -1.97
C PRO A 113 12.10 -14.33 -1.62
N GLY A 114 11.02 -15.11 -1.41
CA GLY A 114 11.10 -16.50 -0.98
C GLY A 114 11.10 -16.72 0.53
N GLU A 115 11.39 -15.70 1.32
CA GLU A 115 11.27 -15.74 2.78
C GLU A 115 9.98 -15.08 3.28
N GLU A 116 9.64 -15.32 4.54
CA GLU A 116 8.53 -14.63 5.20
C GLU A 116 8.75 -13.12 5.19
N ILE A 117 7.71 -12.36 4.85
CA ILE A 117 7.77 -10.90 4.79
C ILE A 117 7.91 -10.33 6.20
N LYS A 118 9.06 -9.72 6.50
CA LYS A 118 9.26 -8.89 7.69
C LYS A 118 9.04 -7.44 7.34
N HIS A 119 7.77 -7.02 7.42
CA HIS A 119 7.31 -5.71 6.98
C HIS A 119 7.98 -4.57 7.75
N ILE A 120 8.57 -3.63 7.01
CA ILE A 120 9.12 -2.37 7.54
C ILE A 120 8.02 -1.33 7.46
N SER A 121 7.27 -1.17 8.55
CA SER A 121 6.19 -0.19 8.65
C SER A 121 6.76 1.18 9.01
N THR A 122 6.46 2.19 8.19
CA THR A 122 6.77 3.60 8.47
C THR A 122 5.56 4.45 8.13
N ARG A 123 5.46 5.61 8.73
CA ARG A 123 4.35 6.54 8.49
C ARG A 123 4.33 7.05 7.04
N ARG A 124 5.52 7.23 6.46
CA ARG A 124 5.68 7.76 5.10
C ARG A 124 6.60 6.85 4.30
N PRO A 125 6.37 6.69 2.98
CA PRO A 125 7.13 5.77 2.15
C PRO A 125 8.62 6.11 2.04
N TYR A 126 8.99 7.37 2.21
CA TYR A 126 10.36 7.85 2.11
C TYR A 126 11.13 7.89 3.44
N GLU A 127 10.50 7.53 4.57
CA GLU A 127 11.18 7.47 5.86
C GLU A 127 12.26 6.37 5.88
N ASP A 128 13.29 6.59 6.70
CA ASP A 128 14.43 5.67 6.84
C ASP A 128 13.94 4.28 7.28
N PRO A 129 14.19 3.24 6.49
CA PRO A 129 13.80 1.87 6.81
C PRO A 129 14.67 1.25 7.91
N LYS A 130 15.78 1.87 8.28
CA LYS A 130 16.74 1.44 9.32
C LYS A 130 17.30 0.03 9.09
N VAL A 131 17.46 -0.35 7.84
CA VAL A 131 18.09 -1.59 7.40
C VAL A 131 19.09 -1.31 6.29
N GLU A 132 20.10 -2.17 6.15
CA GLU A 132 21.12 -2.01 5.12
C GLU A 132 20.54 -2.23 3.72
N ARG A 133 19.72 -3.27 3.56
CA ARG A 133 19.03 -3.61 2.30
C ARG A 133 17.53 -3.63 2.50
N VAL A 134 16.82 -2.93 1.64
CA VAL A 134 15.36 -2.99 1.55
C VAL A 134 14.97 -3.91 0.41
N TYR A 135 14.03 -4.80 0.68
CA TYR A 135 13.35 -5.61 -0.34
C TYR A 135 11.92 -5.12 -0.53
N TYR A 136 11.47 -5.05 -1.77
CA TYR A 136 10.11 -4.65 -2.13
C TYR A 136 9.27 -5.90 -2.38
N ARG A 137 8.24 -6.10 -1.57
CA ARG A 137 7.46 -7.33 -1.54
C ARG A 137 5.98 -7.03 -1.78
N LEU A 138 5.30 -7.94 -2.43
CA LEU A 138 3.86 -7.89 -2.66
C LEU A 138 3.14 -8.66 -1.54
N MET A 139 2.71 -7.96 -0.51
CA MET A 139 2.01 -8.54 0.63
C MET A 139 0.52 -8.67 0.32
N HIS A 140 -0.02 -9.90 0.42
CA HIS A 140 -1.46 -10.14 0.23
C HIS A 140 -2.28 -9.30 1.20
N ASP A 141 -3.18 -8.48 0.67
CA ASP A 141 -4.06 -7.64 1.47
C ASP A 141 -5.28 -8.42 1.93
N ARG A 142 -5.21 -8.92 3.14
CA ARG A 142 -6.26 -9.71 3.80
C ARG A 142 -7.36 -8.84 4.42
N SER A 143 -7.35 -7.51 4.19
CA SER A 143 -8.40 -6.67 4.73
C SER A 143 -9.76 -7.04 4.13
N THR A 144 -10.80 -6.99 4.95
CA THR A 144 -12.18 -7.36 4.58
C THR A 144 -12.93 -6.24 3.87
N ILE A 145 -12.26 -5.21 3.39
CA ILE A 145 -12.90 -4.15 2.63
C ILE A 145 -13.50 -4.75 1.37
N LEU A 146 -14.82 -4.75 1.27
CA LEU A 146 -15.58 -5.37 0.20
C LEU A 146 -15.35 -4.73 -1.17
N ALA A 147 -15.08 -3.43 -1.20
CA ALA A 147 -14.83 -2.70 -2.44
C ALA A 147 -13.43 -2.09 -2.42
N LYS A 148 -12.45 -2.81 -2.94
CA LYS A 148 -11.10 -2.30 -3.14
C LYS A 148 -10.98 -1.52 -4.45
N THR A 149 -11.97 -0.69 -4.72
CA THR A 149 -11.99 0.25 -5.86
C THR A 149 -11.21 1.53 -5.56
N HIS A 150 -10.68 1.66 -4.34
CA HIS A 150 -9.85 2.78 -3.95
C HIS A 150 -8.41 2.51 -4.37
N LEU A 151 -7.87 3.36 -5.24
CA LEU A 151 -6.51 3.26 -5.78
C LEU A 151 -6.17 1.88 -6.38
N PRO A 152 -7.04 1.28 -7.23
CA PRO A 152 -6.72 0.00 -7.85
C PRO A 152 -5.59 0.17 -8.86
N LEU A 153 -4.64 -0.76 -8.87
CA LEU A 153 -3.51 -0.78 -9.78
C LEU A 153 -3.37 -2.17 -10.40
N ALA A 154 -3.60 -2.26 -11.71
CA ALA A 154 -3.40 -3.48 -12.46
C ALA A 154 -1.91 -3.68 -12.79
N LEU A 155 -1.37 -4.85 -12.45
CA LEU A 155 -0.04 -5.27 -12.87
C LEU A 155 -0.17 -6.41 -13.90
N ASN A 156 0.48 -6.23 -15.04
CA ASN A 156 0.54 -7.18 -16.13
C ASN A 156 1.91 -7.13 -16.82
N ASP A 157 2.10 -7.98 -17.81
CA ASP A 157 3.36 -8.08 -18.55
C ASP A 157 3.67 -6.82 -19.36
N GLU A 158 2.66 -6.17 -19.90
CA GLU A 158 2.82 -4.92 -20.65
C GLU A 158 3.34 -3.79 -19.75
N LYS A 159 2.75 -3.63 -18.56
CA LYS A 159 3.21 -2.65 -17.55
C LYS A 159 4.64 -2.97 -17.10
N LEU A 160 4.98 -4.23 -16.90
CA LEU A 160 6.33 -4.63 -16.52
C LEU A 160 7.35 -4.25 -17.61
N ALA A 161 7.05 -4.57 -18.88
CA ALA A 161 7.91 -4.21 -20.01
C ALA A 161 8.04 -2.68 -20.15
N ARG A 162 6.95 -1.96 -19.96
CA ARG A 162 6.91 -0.49 -19.98
C ARG A 162 7.83 0.12 -18.93
N ILE A 163 7.73 -0.35 -17.69
CA ILE A 163 8.57 0.11 -16.57
C ILE A 163 10.03 -0.26 -16.81
N HIS A 164 10.31 -1.46 -17.31
CA HIS A 164 11.66 -1.89 -17.65
C HIS A 164 12.28 -0.94 -18.68
N SER A 165 11.56 -0.62 -19.75
CA SER A 165 12.01 0.34 -20.77
C SER A 165 12.26 1.73 -20.19
N GLN A 166 11.36 2.23 -19.34
CA GLN A 166 11.48 3.57 -18.77
C GLN A 166 12.66 3.73 -17.81
N PHE A 167 12.97 2.70 -17.00
CA PHE A 167 13.93 2.84 -15.91
C PHE A 167 15.21 2.03 -16.11
N ILE A 168 15.16 0.91 -16.79
CA ILE A 168 16.32 0.01 -16.88
C ILE A 168 17.04 0.17 -18.22
N GLU A 169 16.31 0.25 -19.33
CA GLU A 169 16.91 0.48 -20.66
C GLU A 169 17.30 1.94 -20.91
N ALA A 170 16.65 2.88 -20.21
CA ALA A 170 17.00 4.29 -20.32
C ALA A 170 18.49 4.54 -20.04
N ASP A 171 19.11 5.44 -20.82
CA ASP A 171 20.53 5.74 -20.72
C ASP A 171 20.83 6.70 -19.55
N TYR A 172 21.19 6.13 -18.40
CA TYR A 172 21.70 6.86 -17.24
C TYR A 172 22.44 5.93 -16.29
N GLN A 173 23.27 6.51 -15.43
CA GLN A 173 24.04 5.78 -14.43
C GLN A 173 23.68 6.25 -13.03
N VAL A 174 23.67 5.31 -12.10
CA VAL A 174 23.47 5.56 -10.67
C VAL A 174 24.71 5.12 -9.93
N ASN A 175 25.47 6.09 -9.43
CA ASN A 175 26.73 5.82 -8.71
C ASN A 175 26.50 5.65 -7.21
N LYS A 176 25.39 6.14 -6.69
CA LYS A 176 25.04 6.09 -5.26
C LYS A 176 23.53 6.19 -5.09
N LEU A 177 22.99 5.41 -4.15
CA LEU A 177 21.60 5.55 -3.74
C LEU A 177 21.40 6.83 -2.90
N PRO A 178 20.25 7.51 -3.06
CA PRO A 178 19.94 8.70 -2.28
C PRO A 178 19.77 8.37 -0.80
N SER A 179 20.22 9.29 0.03
CA SER A 179 20.07 9.19 1.49
C SER A 179 18.60 9.21 1.91
N TYR A 180 18.32 8.56 3.03
CA TYR A 180 17.03 8.68 3.73
C TYR A 180 16.97 9.86 4.72
N LYS A 181 17.98 10.74 4.75
CA LYS A 181 17.93 11.97 5.54
C LYS A 181 16.75 12.84 5.08
N PRO A 182 16.00 13.44 6.01
CA PRO A 182 14.77 14.19 5.67
C PRO A 182 14.95 15.26 4.59
N GLU A 183 16.06 15.97 4.58
CA GLU A 183 16.36 17.05 3.60
C GLU A 183 16.56 16.53 2.16
N VAL A 184 16.79 15.24 1.98
CA VAL A 184 16.90 14.57 0.68
C VAL A 184 15.63 13.77 0.39
N ALA A 185 15.26 12.87 1.30
CA ALA A 185 14.21 11.90 1.09
C ALA A 185 12.81 12.52 0.94
N SER A 186 12.53 13.62 1.65
CA SER A 186 11.24 14.33 1.54
C SER A 186 11.07 15.15 0.24
N ASN A 187 12.12 15.24 -0.56
CA ASN A 187 12.08 15.99 -1.81
C ASN A 187 12.37 15.03 -2.99
N PRO A 188 11.34 14.60 -3.74
CA PRO A 188 11.49 13.65 -4.83
C PRO A 188 12.41 14.15 -5.95
N PHE A 189 12.51 15.47 -6.16
CA PHE A 189 13.43 16.04 -7.14
C PHE A 189 14.90 15.90 -6.74
N LYS A 190 15.18 15.82 -5.44
CA LYS A 190 16.52 15.54 -4.91
C LYS A 190 16.78 14.03 -4.84
N ALA A 191 15.85 13.28 -4.26
CA ALA A 191 15.98 11.84 -4.08
C ALA A 191 16.15 11.09 -5.40
N PHE A 192 15.41 11.48 -6.43
CA PHE A 192 15.39 10.81 -7.73
C PHE A 192 16.03 11.62 -8.86
N ALA A 193 16.92 12.53 -8.53
CA ALA A 193 17.60 13.39 -9.51
C ALA A 193 18.38 12.60 -10.59
N ALA A 194 18.90 11.43 -10.25
CA ALA A 194 19.63 10.58 -11.19
C ALA A 194 18.73 9.93 -12.27
N ILE A 195 17.43 9.75 -11.98
CA ILE A 195 16.50 9.19 -12.98
C ILE A 195 16.18 10.28 -14.03
N PRO A 196 16.29 9.96 -15.33
CA PRO A 196 15.99 10.92 -16.39
C PRO A 196 14.60 11.54 -16.25
N VAL A 197 14.50 12.81 -16.55
CA VAL A 197 13.24 13.56 -16.48
C VAL A 197 12.14 12.88 -17.31
N ASN A 198 12.47 12.45 -18.53
CA ASN A 198 11.52 11.74 -19.39
C ASN A 198 10.99 10.46 -18.76
N SER A 199 11.86 9.64 -18.15
CA SER A 199 11.44 8.42 -17.47
C SER A 199 10.46 8.72 -16.34
N ARG A 200 10.77 9.72 -15.52
CA ARG A 200 9.90 10.14 -14.40
C ARG A 200 8.55 10.68 -14.89
N TYR A 201 8.54 11.55 -15.90
CA TYR A 201 7.30 12.10 -16.43
C TYR A 201 6.45 11.07 -17.16
N GLN A 202 7.05 10.19 -17.94
CA GLN A 202 6.31 9.11 -18.60
C GLN A 202 5.65 8.19 -17.57
N PHE A 203 6.39 7.79 -16.53
CA PHE A 203 5.82 7.00 -15.44
C PHE A 203 4.67 7.73 -14.75
N MET A 204 4.84 9.01 -14.41
CA MET A 204 3.77 9.79 -13.77
C MET A 204 2.54 9.94 -14.67
N LEU A 205 2.70 10.04 -15.98
CA LEU A 205 1.58 10.09 -16.94
C LEU A 205 0.88 8.73 -17.05
N ASP A 206 1.66 7.64 -17.11
CA ASP A 206 1.12 6.28 -17.13
C ASP A 206 0.33 5.96 -15.84
N GLU A 207 0.72 6.54 -14.71
CA GLU A 207 0.06 6.37 -13.41
C GLU A 207 -0.85 7.55 -13.03
N ALA A 208 -1.19 8.43 -13.98
CA ALA A 208 -1.91 9.67 -13.69
C ALA A 208 -3.27 9.43 -13.01
N GLU A 209 -4.00 8.40 -13.41
CA GLU A 209 -5.28 8.04 -12.79
C GLU A 209 -5.09 7.69 -11.31
N LEU A 210 -4.12 6.80 -10.98
CA LEU A 210 -3.80 6.41 -9.62
C LEU A 210 -3.37 7.61 -8.76
N ILE A 211 -2.51 8.47 -9.30
CA ILE A 211 -1.98 9.65 -8.62
C ILE A 211 -3.11 10.64 -8.32
N ILE A 212 -3.95 10.92 -9.31
CA ILE A 212 -5.09 11.85 -9.16
C ILE A 212 -6.10 11.30 -8.17
N MET A 213 -6.42 10.01 -8.23
CA MET A 213 -7.34 9.38 -7.29
C MET A 213 -6.80 9.43 -5.86
N GLY A 214 -5.50 9.19 -5.65
CA GLY A 214 -4.84 9.32 -4.36
C GLY A 214 -4.86 10.73 -3.82
N PHE A 215 -4.69 11.73 -4.67
CA PHE A 215 -4.75 13.14 -4.28
C PHE A 215 -6.17 13.60 -3.92
N ILE A 216 -7.18 13.19 -4.67
CA ILE A 216 -8.56 13.63 -4.47
C ILE A 216 -9.24 12.90 -3.30
N LYS A 217 -9.06 11.58 -3.23
CA LYS A 217 -9.74 10.75 -2.22
C LYS A 217 -8.97 10.66 -0.90
N GLY A 218 -7.69 10.98 -0.92
CA GLY A 218 -6.79 10.78 0.21
C GLY A 218 -6.48 9.31 0.49
N PRO A 219 -5.58 9.05 1.42
CA PRO A 219 -5.28 7.70 1.90
C PRO A 219 -6.39 7.17 2.80
#